data_ab968b23f7fc4813f7fb4c5404bdaf98
#
_entry.id   ab968b23f7fc4813f7fb4c5404bdaf98
#
_cell.length_a   1.000
_cell.length_b   1.000
_cell.length_c   1.000
_cell.angle_alpha   90.00
_cell.angle_beta   90.00
_cell.angle_gamma   90.00
#
_symmetry.space_group_name_H-M   'P 1'
#
loop_
_entity.id
_entity.type
_entity.pdbx_description
1 polymer ?
#
loop_
_entity_poly.entity_id
_entity_poly.type
_entity_poly.pdbx_seq_one_letter_code
_entity_poly.pdbx_strand_id
1 'polypeptide(L)'
;MRIVGSPDSLSNWEGDSHRSVIMKWEENKKLIGKDGNINKGFWTVTVLMKNDDPKNFNFDYRYIIFNTKTKSAMWERDPNRHLELFTNINSINLENSVNNDIQNKFLLTNSHLEIIDINFVGKLLFDRMGEKNIFIGPYPQSEEDFKLLSKKVINETINLQTDGDISARQVNLELQKIQSKRYGININRYPIEDYSHEVMVRRLKGAADLLNDLLQKGKIVYVHCTAGMYRASSTVILYLVLYENYEVNDAVEFCSKYRPIICPNVRAINELRYIYKSK
;
A
#
# COMPACT_ATOMS: atom_id res chain seq x y z
N MET A 1 -0.19 11.74 13.77
CA MET A 1 -0.87 11.15 12.60
C MET A 1 -1.17 12.24 11.59
N ARG A 2 -1.35 11.90 10.34
CA ARG A 2 -1.72 12.82 9.24
C ARG A 2 -2.74 12.14 8.35
N ILE A 3 -3.51 12.92 7.61
CA ILE A 3 -4.43 12.44 6.59
C ILE A 3 -4.00 12.95 5.21
N VAL A 4 -4.13 12.14 4.20
CA VAL A 4 -3.93 12.45 2.77
C VAL A 4 -5.07 11.89 1.96
N GLY A 5 -5.36 12.46 0.81
CA GLY A 5 -6.44 11.99 -0.04
C GLY A 5 -6.46 12.66 -1.41
N SER A 6 -7.45 12.27 -2.22
CA SER A 6 -7.60 12.75 -3.60
C SER A 6 -7.90 14.26 -3.73
N PRO A 7 -8.62 14.94 -2.83
CA PRO A 7 -8.80 16.39 -2.93
C PRO A 7 -7.52 17.17 -2.62
N ASP A 8 -7.35 18.32 -3.23
CA ASP A 8 -6.22 19.24 -2.97
C ASP A 8 -6.13 19.62 -1.48
N SER A 9 -7.27 19.78 -0.80
CA SER A 9 -7.37 20.04 0.64
C SER A 9 -6.80 18.92 1.50
N LEU A 10 -6.64 17.70 0.94
CA LEU A 10 -5.98 16.54 1.54
C LEU A 10 -4.66 16.21 0.85
N SER A 11 -3.98 17.21 0.29
CA SER A 11 -2.65 17.12 -0.32
C SER A 11 -2.53 16.34 -1.64
N ASN A 12 -3.62 15.98 -2.27
CA ASN A 12 -3.62 15.23 -3.53
C ASN A 12 -2.62 14.04 -3.51
N TRP A 13 -2.69 13.22 -2.45
CA TRP A 13 -1.82 12.06 -2.19
C TRP A 13 -0.33 12.38 -1.93
N GLU A 14 0.04 13.64 -1.77
CA GLU A 14 1.41 13.99 -1.40
C GLU A 14 1.61 13.81 0.12
N GLY A 15 2.41 12.83 0.50
CA GLY A 15 2.77 12.56 1.90
C GLY A 15 3.76 13.57 2.50
N ASP A 16 4.08 14.63 1.78
CA ASP A 16 4.98 15.69 2.20
C ASP A 16 4.53 16.32 3.53
N SER A 17 5.51 16.60 4.37
CA SER A 17 5.31 17.20 5.69
C SER A 17 4.62 18.56 5.67
N HIS A 18 4.69 19.29 4.54
CA HIS A 18 4.13 20.61 4.39
C HIS A 18 2.69 20.63 3.87
N ARG A 19 2.25 19.58 3.19
CA ARG A 19 0.94 19.52 2.53
C ARG A 19 -0.07 18.59 3.20
N SER A 20 0.40 17.52 3.84
CA SER A 20 -0.49 16.61 4.57
C SER A 20 -1.07 17.25 5.84
N VAL A 21 -2.36 17.04 6.07
CA VAL A 21 -3.05 17.64 7.21
C VAL A 21 -2.71 16.90 8.51
N ILE A 22 -2.25 17.64 9.52
CA ILE A 22 -1.87 17.09 10.82
C ILE A 22 -3.13 16.87 11.67
N MET A 23 -3.28 15.67 12.20
CA MET A 23 -4.37 15.31 13.11
C MET A 23 -3.97 15.59 14.57
N LYS A 24 -4.94 15.96 15.39
CA LYS A 24 -4.78 16.14 16.83
C LYS A 24 -5.19 14.88 17.57
N TRP A 25 -4.43 14.53 18.61
CA TRP A 25 -4.83 13.46 19.52
C TRP A 25 -5.69 14.04 20.64
N GLU A 26 -6.85 13.46 20.87
CA GLU A 26 -7.73 13.81 21.96
C GLU A 26 -7.91 12.60 22.89
N GLU A 27 -7.62 12.79 24.17
CA GLU A 27 -7.82 11.76 25.18
C GLU A 27 -9.30 11.62 25.52
N ASN A 28 -9.82 10.41 25.46
CA ASN A 28 -11.20 10.16 25.88
C ASN A 28 -11.28 9.95 27.39
N LYS A 29 -11.50 11.03 28.14
CA LYS A 29 -11.62 11.03 29.60
C LYS A 29 -12.75 10.15 30.16
N LYS A 30 -13.68 9.68 29.33
CA LYS A 30 -14.80 8.81 29.75
C LYS A 30 -14.50 7.31 29.72
N LEU A 31 -13.36 6.91 29.22
CA LEU A 31 -12.97 5.49 29.06
C LEU A 31 -11.74 5.15 29.94
N ILE A 32 -11.71 5.61 31.16
CA ILE A 32 -10.72 5.17 32.15
C ILE A 32 -11.08 3.74 32.53
N GLY A 33 -10.27 2.76 32.09
CA GLY A 33 -10.40 1.38 32.53
C GLY A 33 -10.13 1.25 34.04
N LYS A 34 -10.67 0.21 34.68
CA LYS A 34 -10.47 -0.09 36.11
C LYS A 34 -9.00 -0.32 36.51
N ASP A 35 -8.11 -0.41 35.54
CA ASP A 35 -6.66 -0.64 35.65
C ASP A 35 -5.82 0.63 35.53
N GLY A 36 -6.43 1.80 35.43
CA GLY A 36 -5.72 3.09 35.40
C GLY A 36 -4.91 3.37 34.12
N ASN A 37 -4.94 2.48 33.13
CA ASN A 37 -4.27 2.66 31.87
C ASN A 37 -5.12 3.47 30.89
N ILE A 38 -4.75 4.71 30.68
CA ILE A 38 -5.35 5.64 29.70
C ILE A 38 -4.73 5.36 28.34
N ASN A 39 -5.31 4.44 27.57
CA ASN A 39 -4.87 4.19 26.19
C ASN A 39 -6.01 4.25 25.16
N LYS A 40 -7.09 4.94 25.48
CA LYS A 40 -8.19 5.15 24.53
C LYS A 40 -8.40 6.63 24.31
N GLY A 41 -7.92 7.11 23.23
CA GLY A 41 -8.15 8.41 22.65
C GLY A 41 -8.47 8.27 21.19
N PHE A 42 -8.73 9.36 20.52
CA PHE A 42 -9.00 9.41 19.10
C PHE A 42 -8.25 10.55 18.42
N TRP A 43 -8.00 10.38 17.14
CA TRP A 43 -7.38 11.42 16.33
C TRP A 43 -8.46 12.21 15.63
N THR A 44 -8.39 13.54 15.73
CA THR A 44 -9.33 14.44 15.07
C THR A 44 -8.61 15.32 14.06
N VAL A 45 -9.32 15.68 13.01
CA VAL A 45 -8.89 16.69 12.06
C VAL A 45 -10.12 17.37 11.47
N THR A 46 -10.06 18.69 11.36
CA THR A 46 -11.04 19.45 10.59
C THR A 46 -10.40 19.87 9.28
N VAL A 47 -11.00 19.48 8.18
CA VAL A 47 -10.53 19.81 6.83
C VAL A 47 -11.55 20.71 6.16
N LEU A 48 -11.10 21.87 5.68
CA LEU A 48 -11.92 22.75 4.86
C LEU A 48 -11.96 22.21 3.43
N MET A 49 -13.10 21.73 3.01
CA MET A 49 -13.30 21.18 1.67
C MET A 49 -14.02 22.20 0.80
N LYS A 50 -13.41 22.58 -0.31
CA LYS A 50 -14.12 23.30 -1.37
C LYS A 50 -14.92 22.26 -2.15
N ASN A 51 -16.21 22.40 -2.17
CA ASN A 51 -17.09 21.51 -2.90
C ASN A 51 -17.86 22.30 -3.95
N ASP A 52 -17.54 22.04 -5.21
CA ASP A 52 -18.23 22.65 -6.36
C ASP A 52 -19.58 21.97 -6.66
N ASP A 53 -19.79 20.73 -6.13
CA ASP A 53 -21.07 20.02 -6.19
C ASP A 53 -21.48 19.49 -4.80
N PRO A 54 -22.31 20.20 -4.05
CA PRO A 54 -22.76 19.79 -2.72
C PRO A 54 -23.65 18.55 -2.70
N LYS A 55 -24.07 18.02 -3.85
CA LYS A 55 -24.96 16.84 -3.93
C LYS A 55 -24.21 15.52 -4.01
N ASN A 56 -22.95 15.56 -4.51
CA ASN A 56 -22.13 14.36 -4.71
C ASN A 56 -20.72 14.60 -4.15
N PHE A 57 -20.57 14.52 -2.86
CA PHE A 57 -19.28 14.66 -2.22
C PHE A 57 -18.68 13.27 -1.98
N ASN A 58 -17.69 12.91 -2.76
CA ASN A 58 -16.96 11.67 -2.58
C ASN A 58 -15.45 11.90 -2.74
N PHE A 59 -14.63 11.17 -1.98
CA PHE A 59 -13.19 11.18 -2.13
C PHE A 59 -12.54 9.97 -1.45
N ASP A 60 -11.36 9.62 -1.92
CA ASP A 60 -10.50 8.63 -1.30
C ASP A 60 -9.49 9.30 -0.35
N TYR A 61 -9.17 8.63 0.76
CA TYR A 61 -8.20 9.11 1.73
C TYR A 61 -7.46 7.96 2.43
N ARG A 62 -6.35 8.30 3.09
CA ARG A 62 -5.58 7.40 3.96
C ARG A 62 -4.97 8.16 5.12
N TYR A 63 -4.61 7.41 6.14
CA TYR A 63 -3.84 7.94 7.25
C TYR A 63 -2.35 7.65 7.08
N ILE A 64 -1.53 8.56 7.62
CA ILE A 64 -0.09 8.41 7.69
C ILE A 64 0.39 8.65 9.13
N ILE A 65 1.29 7.81 9.60
CA ILE A 65 2.06 8.05 10.82
C ILE A 65 3.44 8.53 10.40
N PHE A 66 3.75 9.81 10.66
CA PHE A 66 5.06 10.36 10.34
C PHE A 66 5.98 10.34 11.56
N ASN A 67 7.14 9.71 11.41
CA ASN A 67 8.17 9.68 12.43
C ASN A 67 9.15 10.85 12.21
N THR A 68 9.10 11.87 13.08
CA THR A 68 9.93 13.07 12.97
C THR A 68 11.42 12.81 13.22
N LYS A 69 11.77 11.75 13.96
CA LYS A 69 13.16 11.40 14.27
C LYS A 69 13.82 10.69 13.08
N THR A 70 13.15 9.71 12.50
CA THR A 70 13.68 8.92 11.36
C THR A 70 13.37 9.53 10.01
N LYS A 71 12.55 10.60 9.96
CA LYS A 71 12.07 11.23 8.71
C LYS A 71 11.40 10.22 7.78
N SER A 72 10.67 9.25 8.33
CA SER A 72 9.96 8.23 7.58
C SER A 72 8.46 8.30 7.81
N ALA A 73 7.69 7.88 6.83
CA ALA A 73 6.23 7.79 6.92
C ALA A 73 5.77 6.33 6.85
N MET A 74 4.83 5.97 7.71
CA MET A 74 4.09 4.71 7.64
C MET A 74 2.68 5.03 7.13
N TRP A 75 2.36 4.49 5.97
CA TRP A 75 1.07 4.66 5.32
C TRP A 75 0.10 3.56 5.74
N GLU A 76 -1.15 3.92 5.90
CA GLU A 76 -2.21 2.93 6.05
C GLU A 76 -2.24 1.99 4.85
N ARG A 77 -2.54 0.72 5.09
CA ARG A 77 -2.55 -0.33 4.06
C ARG A 77 -3.83 -0.27 3.20
N ASP A 78 -3.73 -0.83 2.00
CA ASP A 78 -4.87 -0.95 1.08
C ASP A 78 -6.04 -1.73 1.71
N PRO A 79 -7.27 -1.45 1.27
CA PRO A 79 -7.64 -0.45 0.25
C PRO A 79 -7.61 0.99 0.76
N ASN A 80 -7.74 1.97 -0.17
CA ASN A 80 -8.05 3.35 0.22
C ASN A 80 -9.36 3.37 1.00
N ARG A 81 -9.45 4.27 1.96
CA ARG A 81 -10.75 4.60 2.55
C ARG A 81 -11.50 5.47 1.58
N HIS A 82 -12.78 5.21 1.44
CA HIS A 82 -13.66 5.98 0.58
C HIS A 82 -14.74 6.64 1.43
N LEU A 83 -14.95 7.93 1.22
CA LEU A 83 -16.05 8.67 1.80
C LEU A 83 -16.99 9.09 0.69
N GLU A 84 -18.23 8.68 0.79
CA GLU A 84 -19.31 9.10 -0.08
C GLU A 84 -20.41 9.73 0.79
N LEU A 85 -20.71 11.00 0.54
CA LEU A 85 -21.73 11.76 1.26
C LEU A 85 -22.86 12.10 0.30
N PHE A 86 -24.03 11.50 0.52
CA PHE A 86 -25.26 11.90 -0.15
C PHE A 86 -25.92 12.99 0.68
N THR A 87 -25.96 14.22 0.17
CA THR A 87 -26.55 15.34 0.88
C THR A 87 -28.07 15.37 0.73
N ASN A 88 -28.79 14.86 1.74
CA ASN A 88 -30.08 15.45 2.11
C ASN A 88 -29.81 16.39 3.29
N ILE A 89 -29.87 17.68 2.99
CA ILE A 89 -29.39 18.79 3.82
C ILE A 89 -30.36 19.03 4.99
N ASN A 90 -30.29 18.23 6.04
CA ASN A 90 -30.74 18.65 7.38
C ASN A 90 -30.06 17.73 8.39
N SER A 91 -28.94 18.20 8.95
CA SER A 91 -28.18 17.57 10.06
C SER A 91 -27.92 16.06 9.91
N ILE A 92 -26.76 15.71 9.38
CA ILE A 92 -26.37 14.32 9.20
C ILE A 92 -25.30 13.94 10.23
N ASN A 93 -25.73 13.15 11.23
CA ASN A 93 -24.82 12.25 11.94
C ASN A 93 -24.63 11.03 11.04
N LEU A 94 -23.55 10.97 10.29
CA LEU A 94 -23.24 9.83 9.44
C LEU A 94 -22.43 8.81 10.21
N GLU A 95 -23.11 7.77 10.70
CA GLU A 95 -22.48 6.50 11.00
C GLU A 95 -22.50 5.68 9.71
N ASN A 96 -21.44 5.72 8.93
CA ASN A 96 -21.31 4.87 7.75
C ASN A 96 -20.29 3.78 8.00
N SER A 97 -20.78 2.57 8.01
CA SER A 97 -20.01 1.35 7.90
C SER A 97 -19.52 1.17 6.46
N VAL A 98 -18.27 1.42 6.21
CA VAL A 98 -17.59 0.85 5.04
C VAL A 98 -16.99 -0.46 5.52
N ASN A 99 -17.56 -1.59 5.09
CA ASN A 99 -17.13 -2.96 5.40
C ASN A 99 -16.88 -3.21 6.90
N ASN A 100 -17.88 -3.64 7.57
CA ASN A 100 -18.07 -4.34 8.85
C ASN A 100 -17.08 -4.21 10.03
N ASP A 101 -15.88 -3.59 9.89
CA ASP A 101 -14.86 -3.56 10.94
C ASP A 101 -14.28 -2.17 11.27
N ILE A 102 -14.69 -1.11 10.59
CA ILE A 102 -14.11 0.23 10.80
C ILE A 102 -15.24 1.27 10.91
N GLN A 103 -15.58 1.65 12.15
CA GLN A 103 -16.48 2.76 12.43
C GLN A 103 -15.69 4.08 12.38
N ASN A 104 -15.86 4.86 11.32
CA ASN A 104 -15.45 6.26 11.30
C ASN A 104 -16.68 7.12 11.56
N LYS A 105 -16.52 8.10 12.46
CA LYS A 105 -17.55 9.13 12.68
C LYS A 105 -17.15 10.38 11.91
N PHE A 106 -18.08 10.88 11.11
CA PHE A 106 -17.91 12.11 10.36
C PHE A 106 -18.96 13.11 10.79
N LEU A 107 -18.54 14.35 10.98
CA LEU A 107 -19.42 15.48 11.20
C LEU A 107 -19.22 16.48 10.07
N LEU A 108 -20.22 16.67 9.23
CA LEU A 108 -20.21 17.67 8.18
C LEU A 108 -20.97 18.91 8.64
N THR A 109 -20.28 20.04 8.76
CA THR A 109 -20.89 21.33 9.07
C THR A 109 -20.48 22.36 8.03
N ASN A 110 -21.43 22.96 7.32
CA ASN A 110 -21.26 24.16 6.45
C ASN A 110 -19.88 24.29 5.76
N SER A 111 -19.36 23.28 5.07
CA SER A 111 -18.05 23.22 4.43
C SER A 111 -16.89 22.66 5.31
N HIS A 112 -17.15 22.17 6.50
CA HIS A 112 -16.14 21.51 7.32
C HIS A 112 -16.48 20.04 7.50
N LEU A 113 -15.49 19.18 7.24
CA LEU A 113 -15.55 17.76 7.52
C LEU A 113 -14.69 17.45 8.74
N GLU A 114 -15.30 16.95 9.80
CA GLU A 114 -14.58 16.45 10.97
C GLU A 114 -14.53 14.93 10.92
N ILE A 115 -13.32 14.38 10.97
CA ILE A 115 -13.09 12.93 10.99
C ILE A 115 -12.75 12.54 12.41
N ILE A 116 -13.60 11.70 13.01
CA ILE A 116 -13.49 11.27 14.40
C ILE A 116 -13.37 9.75 14.41
N ASP A 117 -12.42 9.27 15.20
CA ASP A 117 -12.13 7.86 15.47
C ASP A 117 -11.54 7.07 14.29
N ILE A 118 -10.36 6.50 14.54
CA ILE A 118 -9.53 5.95 13.48
C ILE A 118 -8.85 4.68 13.96
N ASN A 119 -9.15 3.59 13.29
CA ASN A 119 -8.32 2.39 13.34
C ASN A 119 -7.31 2.42 12.19
N PHE A 120 -6.06 2.71 12.53
CA PHE A 120 -4.97 2.67 11.54
C PHE A 120 -4.65 1.22 11.17
N VAL A 121 -4.81 0.89 9.87
CA VAL A 121 -4.45 -0.44 9.35
C VAL A 121 -2.98 -0.44 8.97
N GLY A 122 -2.12 -0.85 9.92
CA GLY A 122 -0.66 -0.86 9.74
C GLY A 122 -0.05 -2.22 9.45
N LYS A 123 -0.81 -3.32 9.53
CA LYS A 123 -0.29 -4.66 9.32
C LYS A 123 0.02 -4.93 7.86
N LEU A 124 1.22 -5.44 7.57
CA LEU A 124 1.61 -5.87 6.22
C LEU A 124 0.76 -7.09 5.80
N LEU A 125 -0.03 -6.90 4.72
CA LEU A 125 -0.82 -7.97 4.12
C LEU A 125 -0.14 -8.43 2.83
N PHE A 126 0.23 -9.70 2.79
CA PHE A 126 0.92 -10.30 1.64
C PHE A 126 0.57 -11.78 1.50
N ASP A 127 0.71 -12.29 0.30
CA ASP A 127 0.25 -13.62 -0.05
C ASP A 127 1.37 -14.45 -0.68
N ARG A 128 1.39 -15.74 -0.34
CA ARG A 128 2.26 -16.73 -0.99
C ARG A 128 1.59 -17.23 -2.26
N MET A 129 2.36 -17.35 -3.32
CA MET A 129 1.86 -17.87 -4.60
C MET A 129 1.84 -19.41 -4.59
N GLY A 130 0.77 -19.97 -4.08
CA GLY A 130 0.65 -21.41 -3.86
C GLY A 130 1.77 -21.96 -3.00
N GLU A 131 2.37 -23.08 -3.43
CA GLU A 131 3.52 -23.70 -2.76
C GLU A 131 4.87 -23.12 -3.21
N LYS A 132 4.88 -22.11 -4.10
CA LYS A 132 6.11 -21.51 -4.61
C LYS A 132 6.83 -20.69 -3.56
N ASN A 133 8.13 -20.57 -3.69
CA ASN A 133 8.96 -19.70 -2.84
C ASN A 133 8.84 -18.21 -3.23
N ILE A 134 7.64 -17.78 -3.63
CA ILE A 134 7.30 -16.44 -4.08
C ILE A 134 6.18 -15.86 -3.24
N PHE A 135 6.38 -14.63 -2.78
CA PHE A 135 5.36 -13.85 -2.08
C PHE A 135 5.15 -12.51 -2.78
N ILE A 136 3.93 -12.01 -2.79
CA ILE A 136 3.56 -10.70 -3.35
C ILE A 136 2.87 -9.85 -2.28
N GLY A 137 3.24 -8.57 -2.21
CA GLY A 137 2.57 -7.62 -1.33
C GLY A 137 3.05 -6.18 -1.49
N PRO A 138 2.57 -5.26 -0.65
CA PRO A 138 3.02 -3.87 -0.62
C PRO A 138 4.41 -3.74 0.02
N TYR A 139 5.04 -2.56 -0.11
CA TYR A 139 6.36 -2.35 0.49
C TYR A 139 6.33 -2.45 2.03
N PRO A 140 7.39 -3.00 2.67
CA PRO A 140 7.55 -2.96 4.11
C PRO A 140 7.72 -1.52 4.60
N GLN A 141 7.06 -1.14 5.69
CA GLN A 141 7.08 0.23 6.20
C GLN A 141 7.68 0.35 7.61
N SER A 142 7.84 -0.79 8.29
CA SER A 142 8.32 -0.84 9.68
C SER A 142 9.22 -2.03 9.93
N GLU A 143 9.92 -2.03 11.05
CA GLU A 143 10.72 -3.17 11.51
C GLU A 143 9.85 -4.42 11.76
N GLU A 144 8.62 -4.23 12.23
CA GLU A 144 7.67 -5.32 12.44
C GLU A 144 7.26 -6.02 11.12
N ASP A 145 7.26 -5.28 10.01
CA ASP A 145 7.02 -5.88 8.70
C ASP A 145 8.16 -6.83 8.32
N PHE A 146 9.43 -6.45 8.51
CA PHE A 146 10.57 -7.33 8.26
C PHE A 146 10.58 -8.55 9.19
N LYS A 147 10.21 -8.36 10.45
CA LYS A 147 10.02 -9.47 11.40
C LYS A 147 8.90 -10.42 10.94
N LEU A 148 7.81 -9.90 10.37
CA LEU A 148 6.73 -10.70 9.83
C LEU A 148 7.17 -11.49 8.59
N LEU A 149 7.93 -10.86 7.68
CA LEU A 149 8.51 -11.52 6.50
C LEU A 149 9.48 -12.65 6.91
N SER A 150 10.34 -12.40 7.90
CA SER A 150 11.30 -13.41 8.38
C SER A 150 10.63 -14.64 9.00
N LYS A 151 9.47 -14.47 9.67
CA LYS A 151 8.66 -15.60 10.17
C LYS A 151 8.12 -16.49 9.04
N LYS A 152 8.06 -15.99 7.80
CA LYS A 152 7.72 -16.76 6.60
C LYS A 152 8.96 -17.26 5.86
N VAL A 153 10.11 -17.21 6.51
CA VAL A 153 11.43 -17.65 5.99
C VAL A 153 11.86 -16.89 4.73
N ILE A 154 11.22 -15.72 4.45
CA ILE A 154 11.59 -14.84 3.35
C ILE A 154 12.97 -14.27 3.66
N ASN A 155 13.90 -14.43 2.72
CA ASN A 155 15.29 -13.99 2.86
C ASN A 155 15.75 -13.00 1.77
N GLU A 156 14.94 -12.81 0.73
CA GLU A 156 15.19 -11.84 -0.35
C GLU A 156 13.95 -11.01 -0.61
N THR A 157 14.12 -9.73 -0.91
CA THR A 157 13.05 -8.89 -1.47
C THR A 157 13.45 -8.33 -2.82
N ILE A 158 12.49 -8.18 -3.73
CA ILE A 158 12.62 -7.39 -4.97
C ILE A 158 11.76 -6.15 -4.80
N ASN A 159 12.40 -5.00 -4.66
CA ASN A 159 11.73 -3.70 -4.55
C ASN A 159 11.67 -3.02 -5.93
N LEU A 160 10.45 -2.91 -6.46
CA LEU A 160 10.17 -2.31 -7.77
C LEU A 160 9.84 -0.81 -7.71
N GLN A 161 9.91 -0.19 -6.53
CA GLN A 161 9.63 1.23 -6.35
C GLN A 161 10.72 2.09 -6.99
N THR A 162 10.30 3.17 -7.66
CA THR A 162 11.20 4.23 -8.16
C THR A 162 11.64 5.15 -7.03
N ASP A 163 12.60 6.04 -7.31
CA ASP A 163 12.99 7.07 -6.35
C ASP A 163 11.86 8.10 -6.14
N GLY A 164 11.02 8.31 -7.16
CA GLY A 164 9.80 9.09 -7.05
C GLY A 164 8.81 8.49 -6.05
N ASP A 165 8.56 7.15 -6.12
CA ASP A 165 7.73 6.46 -5.12
C ASP A 165 8.30 6.59 -3.70
N ILE A 166 9.62 6.42 -3.57
CA ILE A 166 10.33 6.49 -2.29
C ILE A 166 10.17 7.88 -1.67
N SER A 167 10.39 8.92 -2.49
CA SER A 167 10.24 10.32 -2.06
C SER A 167 8.79 10.64 -1.70
N ALA A 168 7.84 10.34 -2.59
CA ALA A 168 6.41 10.63 -2.36
C ALA A 168 5.87 9.93 -1.11
N ARG A 169 6.34 8.72 -0.81
CA ARG A 169 5.95 7.95 0.38
C ARG A 169 6.80 8.24 1.62
N GLN A 170 7.82 9.11 1.50
CA GLN A 170 8.76 9.44 2.58
C GLN A 170 9.41 8.18 3.19
N VAL A 171 9.78 7.24 2.31
CA VAL A 171 10.44 6.01 2.72
C VAL A 171 11.90 6.28 3.05
N ASN A 172 12.34 5.88 4.23
CA ASN A 172 13.76 5.93 4.59
C ASN A 172 14.44 4.60 4.21
N LEU A 173 15.06 4.57 3.02
CA LEU A 173 15.74 3.37 2.50
C LEU A 173 16.88 2.88 3.38
N GLU A 174 17.66 3.78 3.98
CA GLU A 174 18.77 3.38 4.85
C GLU A 174 18.26 2.71 6.12
N LEU A 175 17.17 3.24 6.69
CA LEU A 175 16.52 2.59 7.82
C LEU A 175 15.98 1.21 7.43
N GLN A 176 15.34 1.09 6.26
CA GLN A 176 14.86 -0.20 5.77
C GLN A 176 15.99 -1.23 5.59
N LYS A 177 17.14 -0.82 5.04
CA LYS A 177 18.33 -1.67 4.91
C LYS A 177 18.85 -2.16 6.26
N ILE A 178 18.88 -1.28 7.26
CA ILE A 178 19.29 -1.65 8.63
C ILE A 178 18.30 -2.65 9.23
N GLN A 179 17.00 -2.36 9.13
CA GLN A 179 15.94 -3.21 9.66
C GLN A 179 15.92 -4.58 9.00
N SER A 180 15.97 -4.64 7.65
CA SER A 180 15.93 -5.89 6.91
C SER A 180 17.11 -6.81 7.26
N LYS A 181 18.31 -6.24 7.39
CA LYS A 181 19.53 -7.01 7.76
C LYS A 181 19.41 -7.66 9.13
N ARG A 182 18.75 -7.03 10.11
CA ARG A 182 18.52 -7.62 11.45
C ARG A 182 17.72 -8.92 11.38
N TYR A 183 16.91 -9.08 10.34
CA TYR A 183 16.07 -10.26 10.11
C TYR A 183 16.59 -11.17 8.99
N GLY A 184 17.83 -10.97 8.54
CA GLY A 184 18.46 -11.79 7.50
C GLY A 184 17.83 -11.64 6.12
N ILE A 185 17.21 -10.48 5.83
CA ILE A 185 16.53 -10.21 4.57
C ILE A 185 17.37 -9.23 3.75
N ASN A 186 17.71 -9.61 2.52
CA ASN A 186 18.36 -8.74 1.54
C ASN A 186 17.36 -7.95 0.72
N ILE A 187 17.68 -6.70 0.39
CA ILE A 187 16.84 -5.85 -0.46
C ILE A 187 17.51 -5.69 -1.83
N ASN A 188 16.87 -6.22 -2.87
CA ASN A 188 17.27 -6.06 -4.26
C ASN A 188 16.36 -4.99 -4.90
N ARG A 189 16.90 -3.83 -5.27
CA ARG A 189 16.12 -2.80 -5.95
C ARG A 189 16.20 -2.98 -7.47
N TYR A 190 15.02 -3.02 -8.09
CA TYR A 190 14.85 -3.03 -9.54
C TYR A 190 13.71 -2.07 -9.94
N PRO A 191 13.95 -0.75 -9.97
CA PRO A 191 12.91 0.25 -10.16
C PRO A 191 12.20 0.12 -11.51
N ILE A 192 10.86 0.11 -11.47
CA ILE A 192 9.98 0.16 -12.65
C ILE A 192 8.96 1.28 -12.40
N GLU A 193 8.79 2.18 -13.38
CA GLU A 193 7.81 3.25 -13.29
C GLU A 193 6.38 2.70 -13.29
N ASP A 194 5.53 3.25 -12.42
CA ASP A 194 4.14 2.80 -12.29
C ASP A 194 3.30 3.31 -13.46
N TYR A 195 2.36 2.50 -13.92
CA TYR A 195 1.41 2.81 -14.99
C TYR A 195 2.03 3.22 -16.35
N SER A 196 3.34 3.05 -16.57
CA SER A 196 4.00 3.27 -17.85
C SER A 196 4.15 1.95 -18.61
N HIS A 197 3.37 1.78 -19.68
CA HIS A 197 3.43 0.57 -20.52
C HIS A 197 4.82 0.40 -21.17
N GLU A 198 5.37 1.47 -21.71
CA GLU A 198 6.69 1.46 -22.36
C GLU A 198 7.80 1.04 -21.39
N VAL A 199 7.81 1.61 -20.18
CA VAL A 199 8.80 1.25 -19.16
C VAL A 199 8.60 -0.19 -18.70
N MET A 200 7.33 -0.65 -18.58
CA MET A 200 7.04 -2.05 -18.25
C MET A 200 7.63 -3.00 -19.32
N VAL A 201 7.38 -2.78 -20.61
CA VAL A 201 7.94 -3.61 -21.69
C VAL A 201 9.47 -3.62 -21.65
N ARG A 202 10.10 -2.47 -21.43
CA ARG A 202 11.57 -2.35 -21.39
C ARG A 202 12.21 -3.03 -20.18
N ARG A 203 11.57 -3.02 -19.03
CA ARG A 203 12.20 -3.40 -17.75
C ARG A 203 11.67 -4.68 -17.12
N LEU A 204 10.42 -5.06 -17.41
CA LEU A 204 9.75 -6.15 -16.70
C LEU A 204 10.49 -7.50 -16.82
N LYS A 205 11.08 -7.75 -18.01
CA LYS A 205 11.88 -8.98 -18.20
C LYS A 205 13.03 -9.08 -17.22
N GLY A 206 13.81 -8.01 -17.05
CA GLY A 206 14.94 -8.03 -16.12
C GLY A 206 14.51 -8.21 -14.65
N ALA A 207 13.31 -7.74 -14.28
CA ALA A 207 12.75 -8.03 -12.96
C ALA A 207 12.37 -9.52 -12.81
N ALA A 208 11.80 -10.12 -13.87
CA ALA A 208 11.49 -11.55 -13.89
C ALA A 208 12.76 -12.41 -13.91
N ASP A 209 13.82 -11.98 -14.61
CA ASP A 209 15.13 -12.63 -14.61
C ASP A 209 15.75 -12.62 -13.20
N LEU A 210 15.74 -11.48 -12.52
CA LEU A 210 16.22 -11.36 -11.15
C LEU A 210 15.45 -12.29 -10.19
N LEU A 211 14.12 -12.38 -10.35
CA LEU A 211 13.31 -13.31 -9.57
C LEU A 211 13.73 -14.75 -9.83
N ASN A 212 13.90 -15.14 -11.11
CA ASN A 212 14.35 -16.47 -11.50
C ASN A 212 15.72 -16.80 -10.87
N ASP A 213 16.69 -15.89 -10.98
CA ASP A 213 18.05 -16.09 -10.47
C ASP A 213 18.05 -16.31 -8.94
N LEU A 214 17.22 -15.60 -8.20
CA LEU A 214 17.08 -15.78 -6.76
C LEU A 214 16.44 -17.14 -6.43
N LEU A 215 15.40 -17.53 -7.16
CA LEU A 215 14.72 -18.81 -6.94
C LEU A 215 15.62 -20.00 -7.29
N GLN A 216 16.41 -19.92 -8.35
CA GLN A 216 17.42 -20.95 -8.71
C GLN A 216 18.50 -21.12 -7.64
N LYS A 217 18.78 -20.08 -6.87
CA LYS A 217 19.66 -20.14 -5.67
C LYS A 217 18.95 -20.64 -4.40
N GLY A 218 17.74 -21.17 -4.52
CA GLY A 218 16.94 -21.68 -3.39
C GLY A 218 16.41 -20.61 -2.45
N LYS A 219 16.32 -19.36 -2.92
CA LYS A 219 15.83 -18.25 -2.09
C LYS A 219 14.30 -18.23 -2.01
N ILE A 220 13.79 -17.67 -0.92
CA ILE A 220 12.37 -17.36 -0.73
C ILE A 220 12.22 -15.85 -0.89
N VAL A 221 11.48 -15.46 -1.93
CA VAL A 221 11.51 -14.08 -2.45
C VAL A 221 10.18 -13.37 -2.21
N TYR A 222 10.26 -12.17 -1.67
CA TYR A 222 9.15 -11.24 -1.56
C TYR A 222 9.23 -10.16 -2.64
N VAL A 223 8.31 -10.19 -3.60
CA VAL A 223 8.22 -9.20 -4.68
C VAL A 223 7.23 -8.12 -4.30
N HIS A 224 7.68 -6.87 -4.27
CA HIS A 224 6.80 -5.76 -3.92
C HIS A 224 7.03 -4.52 -4.79
N CYS A 225 5.97 -3.75 -4.91
CA CYS A 225 5.98 -2.36 -5.36
C CYS A 225 5.36 -1.50 -4.25
N THR A 226 4.66 -0.40 -4.57
CA THR A 226 4.00 0.40 -3.53
C THR A 226 2.80 -0.36 -2.91
N ALA A 227 1.85 -0.84 -3.72
CA ALA A 227 0.64 -1.53 -3.27
C ALA A 227 0.70 -3.07 -3.41
N GLY A 228 1.66 -3.61 -4.16
CA GLY A 228 1.74 -5.03 -4.45
C GLY A 228 0.63 -5.53 -5.38
N MET A 229 0.14 -4.66 -6.28
CA MET A 229 -0.98 -4.95 -7.18
C MET A 229 -0.56 -5.01 -8.65
N TYR A 230 0.15 -4.00 -9.15
CA TYR A 230 0.43 -3.81 -10.57
C TYR A 230 1.83 -4.33 -10.95
N ARG A 231 2.90 -3.65 -10.58
CA ARG A 231 4.29 -3.97 -10.95
C ARG A 231 4.74 -5.33 -10.38
N ALA A 232 4.43 -5.59 -9.12
CA ALA A 232 4.84 -6.83 -8.44
C ALA A 232 4.14 -8.05 -9.05
N SER A 233 2.83 -7.99 -9.29
CA SER A 233 2.10 -9.08 -9.93
C SER A 233 2.54 -9.30 -11.38
N SER A 234 2.76 -8.21 -12.15
CA SER A 234 3.27 -8.32 -13.52
C SER A 234 4.61 -9.03 -13.58
N THR A 235 5.52 -8.75 -12.63
CA THR A 235 6.83 -9.41 -12.55
C THR A 235 6.68 -10.90 -12.29
N VAL A 236 5.87 -11.29 -11.33
CA VAL A 236 5.67 -12.72 -10.99
C VAL A 236 4.95 -13.46 -12.12
N ILE A 237 3.93 -12.84 -12.73
CA ILE A 237 3.23 -13.46 -13.85
C ILE A 237 4.17 -13.65 -15.05
N LEU A 238 4.98 -12.64 -15.39
CA LEU A 238 5.96 -12.80 -16.47
C LEU A 238 6.99 -13.91 -16.16
N TYR A 239 7.46 -14.01 -14.90
CA TYR A 239 8.30 -15.12 -14.47
C TYR A 239 7.62 -16.49 -14.72
N LEU A 240 6.37 -16.67 -14.29
CA LEU A 240 5.63 -17.91 -14.51
C LEU A 240 5.51 -18.25 -16.01
N VAL A 241 5.27 -17.24 -16.85
CA VAL A 241 5.16 -17.40 -18.28
C VAL A 241 6.50 -17.80 -18.91
N LEU A 242 7.60 -17.11 -18.58
CA LEU A 242 8.88 -17.32 -19.25
C LEU A 242 9.67 -18.54 -18.73
N TYR A 243 9.58 -18.84 -17.44
CA TYR A 243 10.44 -19.83 -16.78
C TYR A 243 9.70 -21.08 -16.30
N GLU A 244 8.39 -20.98 -16.06
CA GLU A 244 7.59 -22.13 -15.61
C GLU A 244 6.55 -22.60 -16.64
N ASN A 245 6.62 -22.08 -17.86
CA ASN A 245 5.78 -22.49 -19.01
C ASN A 245 4.27 -22.31 -18.82
N TYR A 246 3.84 -21.38 -17.97
CA TYR A 246 2.44 -21.01 -17.89
C TYR A 246 1.99 -20.27 -19.17
N GLU A 247 0.74 -20.49 -19.59
CA GLU A 247 0.07 -19.55 -20.47
C GLU A 247 -0.25 -18.26 -19.68
N VAL A 248 -0.36 -17.12 -20.38
CA VAL A 248 -0.54 -15.81 -19.69
C VAL A 248 -1.82 -15.80 -18.85
N ASN A 249 -2.94 -16.30 -19.40
CA ASN A 249 -4.21 -16.32 -18.67
C ASN A 249 -4.16 -17.25 -17.45
N ASP A 250 -3.52 -18.41 -17.57
CA ASP A 250 -3.37 -19.37 -16.48
C ASP A 250 -2.49 -18.79 -15.35
N ALA A 251 -1.43 -18.04 -15.71
CA ALA A 251 -0.57 -17.35 -14.73
C ALA A 251 -1.32 -16.24 -14.00
N VAL A 252 -2.17 -15.48 -14.71
CA VAL A 252 -3.03 -14.45 -14.11
C VAL A 252 -4.03 -15.09 -13.16
N GLU A 253 -4.74 -16.13 -13.60
CA GLU A 253 -5.72 -16.86 -12.78
C GLU A 253 -5.05 -17.46 -11.54
N PHE A 254 -3.90 -18.11 -11.71
CA PHE A 254 -3.11 -18.65 -10.59
C PHE A 254 -2.78 -17.58 -9.57
N CYS A 255 -2.22 -16.44 -9.98
CA CYS A 255 -1.86 -15.38 -9.03
C CYS A 255 -3.11 -14.74 -8.39
N SER A 256 -4.19 -14.52 -9.15
CA SER A 256 -5.45 -13.95 -8.66
C SER A 256 -6.12 -14.82 -7.61
N LYS A 257 -6.00 -16.15 -7.73
CA LYS A 257 -6.52 -17.10 -6.73
C LYS A 257 -5.94 -16.85 -5.33
N TYR A 258 -4.65 -16.51 -5.25
CA TYR A 258 -3.98 -16.28 -3.96
C TYR A 258 -3.99 -14.82 -3.53
N ARG A 259 -4.01 -13.89 -4.49
CA ARG A 259 -4.07 -12.44 -4.25
C ARG A 259 -5.08 -11.79 -5.19
N PRO A 260 -6.37 -11.73 -4.81
CA PRO A 260 -7.45 -11.27 -5.69
C PRO A 260 -7.36 -9.80 -6.13
N ILE A 261 -6.60 -8.96 -5.39
CA ILE A 261 -6.47 -7.53 -5.66
C ILE A 261 -5.44 -7.18 -6.74
N ILE A 262 -4.81 -8.16 -7.40
CA ILE A 262 -3.82 -7.86 -8.44
C ILE A 262 -4.48 -7.26 -9.69
N CYS A 263 -3.74 -6.36 -10.34
CA CYS A 263 -4.11 -5.77 -11.64
C CYS A 263 -2.88 -5.71 -12.57
N PRO A 264 -2.37 -6.85 -13.06
CA PRO A 264 -1.13 -6.90 -13.83
C PRO A 264 -1.26 -6.21 -15.20
N ASN A 265 -0.13 -5.75 -15.76
CA ASN A 265 -0.07 -5.27 -17.14
C ASN A 265 -0.02 -6.45 -18.12
N VAL A 266 -1.18 -7.07 -18.37
CA VAL A 266 -1.32 -8.23 -19.26
C VAL A 266 -0.84 -7.90 -20.69
N ARG A 267 -1.02 -6.67 -21.15
CA ARG A 267 -0.56 -6.24 -22.49
C ARG A 267 0.97 -6.33 -22.58
N ALA A 268 1.70 -5.79 -21.62
CA ALA A 268 3.17 -5.86 -21.61
C ALA A 268 3.66 -7.32 -21.47
N ILE A 269 2.99 -8.15 -20.68
CA ILE A 269 3.32 -9.55 -20.50
C ILE A 269 3.16 -10.33 -21.82
N ASN A 270 2.06 -10.12 -22.56
CA ASN A 270 1.85 -10.77 -23.86
C ASN A 270 2.89 -10.34 -24.89
N GLU A 271 3.24 -9.05 -24.93
CA GLU A 271 4.28 -8.52 -25.82
C GLU A 271 5.65 -9.17 -25.53
N LEU A 272 6.03 -9.25 -24.25
CA LEU A 272 7.29 -9.88 -23.84
C LEU A 272 7.29 -11.41 -24.07
N ARG A 273 6.17 -12.09 -23.85
CA ARG A 273 6.02 -13.50 -24.21
C ARG A 273 6.30 -13.72 -25.70
N TYR A 274 5.70 -12.89 -26.55
CA TYR A 274 5.92 -12.99 -28.00
C TYR A 274 7.40 -12.79 -28.35
N ILE A 275 8.06 -11.78 -27.77
CA ILE A 275 9.49 -11.50 -28.03
C ILE A 275 10.41 -12.66 -27.59
N TYR A 276 10.15 -13.30 -26.46
CA TYR A 276 11.08 -14.23 -25.81
C TYR A 276 10.71 -15.70 -25.87
N LYS A 277 9.48 -16.06 -26.21
CA LYS A 277 9.02 -17.46 -26.37
C LYS A 277 8.67 -17.87 -27.80
N SER A 278 8.49 -16.94 -28.72
CA SER A 278 8.22 -17.26 -30.14
C SER A 278 9.50 -17.52 -30.94
N LYS A 279 10.64 -17.65 -30.30
CA LYS A 279 11.91 -18.10 -30.83
C LYS A 279 12.22 -19.48 -30.27
#